data_80650cc71d05ab90ab9005cedb533a68
#
_entry.id   80650cc71d05ab90ab9005cedb533a68
#
_cell.length_a   1.000
_cell.length_b   1.000
_cell.length_c   1.000
_cell.angle_alpha   90.00
_cell.angle_beta   90.00
_cell.angle_gamma   90.00
#
_symmetry.space_group_name_H-M   'P 1'
#
loop_
_entity.id
_entity.type
_entity.pdbx_description
1 polymer ?
#
loop_
_entity_poly.entity_id
_entity_poly.type
_entity_poly.pdbx_seq_one_letter_code
_entity_poly.pdbx_strand_id
1 'polypeptide(L)'
;MSHTGALAGPDLLYDGVFRQSGVIRAHSVTELFDFSWVLGGLPTPKGNKVVIQTHSGGPGAAAADSCGKVGLELPALSKKTLEKLTPFVPHTGSINNPVDLTYTKNPLDYFSDIPKALLEENNTDILLMYLLMPLHTVKFSPEHMGFRGDQVIEQTTQLFSTQAESIACLPETYGKPLIGYTFRGLEEQFIRELLKRGVPVFSDPLRSARAIRALVKYADRRKKL
;
A
#
# COMPACT_ATOMS: atom_id res chain seq x y z
N MET A 1 37.85 21.28 15.64
CA MET A 1 37.41 19.96 15.05
C MET A 1 36.23 20.21 14.13
N SER A 2 36.28 19.67 12.92
CA SER A 2 35.11 19.73 12.03
C SER A 2 33.93 19.02 12.68
N HIS A 3 32.70 19.58 12.62
CA HIS A 3 31.48 18.93 13.10
C HIS A 3 31.22 17.57 12.44
N THR A 4 31.79 17.33 11.26
CA THR A 4 31.71 16.04 10.55
C THR A 4 32.62 14.95 11.12
N GLY A 5 33.72 15.31 11.79
CA GLY A 5 34.65 14.37 12.43
C GLY A 5 34.17 13.79 13.77
N ALA A 6 33.10 14.35 14.35
CA ALA A 6 32.54 13.90 15.62
C ALA A 6 31.39 12.84 15.45
N LEU A 7 31.02 12.51 14.21
CA LEU A 7 29.83 11.66 13.90
C LEU A 7 30.13 10.16 13.87
N ALA A 8 31.40 9.73 14.03
CA ALA A 8 31.76 8.30 13.92
C ALA A 8 31.90 7.66 15.31
N GLY A 9 30.76 7.42 15.97
CA GLY A 9 30.70 6.53 17.14
C GLY A 9 30.55 5.07 16.74
N PRO A 10 30.81 4.11 17.66
CA PRO A 10 30.54 2.67 17.38
C PRO A 10 29.07 2.42 17.05
N ASP A 11 28.80 1.91 15.87
CA ASP A 11 27.44 1.71 15.32
C ASP A 11 26.53 0.86 16.23
N LEU A 12 27.10 -0.15 16.89
CA LEU A 12 26.40 -1.01 17.84
C LEU A 12 25.86 -0.26 19.06
N LEU A 13 26.49 0.82 19.50
CA LEU A 13 26.00 1.63 20.62
C LEU A 13 24.74 2.40 20.19
N TYR A 14 24.74 2.96 18.99
CA TYR A 14 23.55 3.61 18.45
C TYR A 14 22.36 2.65 18.32
N ASP A 15 22.59 1.43 17.83
CA ASP A 15 21.54 0.41 17.75
C ASP A 15 20.98 0.04 19.13
N GLY A 16 21.83 -0.03 20.15
CA GLY A 16 21.42 -0.28 21.53
C GLY A 16 20.52 0.84 22.06
N VAL A 17 20.97 2.09 21.93
CA VAL A 17 20.25 3.29 22.39
C VAL A 17 18.92 3.43 21.64
N PHE A 18 18.91 3.31 20.32
CA PHE A 18 17.67 3.42 19.52
C PHE A 18 16.65 2.32 19.87
N ARG A 19 17.13 1.10 20.17
CA ARG A 19 16.26 0.01 20.64
C ARG A 19 15.60 0.33 21.96
N GLN A 20 16.37 0.89 22.91
CA GLN A 20 15.88 1.23 24.25
C GLN A 20 14.94 2.45 24.24
N SER A 21 15.27 3.46 23.42
CA SER A 21 14.50 4.71 23.35
C SER A 21 13.29 4.65 22.40
N GLY A 22 13.00 3.51 21.75
CA GLY A 22 11.88 3.37 20.84
C GLY A 22 12.09 3.99 19.45
N VAL A 23 13.28 4.52 19.16
CA VAL A 23 13.61 5.14 17.87
C VAL A 23 13.69 4.09 16.76
N ILE A 24 13.03 4.34 15.63
CA ILE A 24 13.14 3.51 14.42
C ILE A 24 14.35 3.98 13.62
N ARG A 25 15.37 3.14 13.50
CA ARG A 25 16.58 3.43 12.72
C ARG A 25 16.32 3.19 11.24
N ALA A 26 16.69 4.18 10.41
CA ALA A 26 16.81 4.05 8.96
C ALA A 26 18.27 3.80 8.59
N HIS A 27 18.53 2.88 7.64
CA HIS A 27 19.90 2.52 7.20
C HIS A 27 20.30 3.22 5.89
N SER A 28 19.39 4.01 5.31
CA SER A 28 19.66 4.84 4.14
C SER A 28 18.79 6.10 4.14
N VAL A 29 19.19 7.09 3.34
CA VAL A 29 18.37 8.30 3.13
C VAL A 29 17.00 7.96 2.56
N THR A 30 16.93 6.99 1.66
CA THR A 30 15.66 6.49 1.10
C THR A 30 14.76 5.93 2.21
N GLU A 31 15.29 5.06 3.08
CA GLU A 31 14.52 4.53 4.22
C GLU A 31 14.09 5.62 5.19
N LEU A 32 14.92 6.65 5.40
CA LEU A 32 14.55 7.76 6.27
C LEU A 32 13.29 8.47 5.76
N PHE A 33 13.21 8.78 4.48
CA PHE A 33 12.03 9.40 3.90
C PHE A 33 10.83 8.44 3.86
N ASP A 34 11.04 7.18 3.45
CA ASP A 34 9.98 6.18 3.38
C ASP A 34 9.34 5.95 4.77
N PHE A 35 10.17 5.80 5.81
CA PHE A 35 9.69 5.60 7.19
C PHE A 35 9.02 6.85 7.75
N SER A 36 9.59 8.03 7.53
CA SER A 36 8.98 9.29 7.97
C SER A 36 7.60 9.49 7.38
N TRP A 37 7.42 9.12 6.12
CA TRP A 37 6.13 9.25 5.44
C TRP A 37 5.06 8.35 6.06
N VAL A 38 5.35 7.05 6.22
CA VAL A 38 4.34 6.12 6.78
C VAL A 38 4.11 6.36 8.27
N LEU A 39 5.14 6.74 9.03
CA LEU A 39 5.02 7.02 10.47
C LEU A 39 4.26 8.31 10.77
N GLY A 40 4.38 9.32 9.89
CA GLY A 40 3.71 10.61 10.06
C GLY A 40 2.32 10.69 9.46
N GLY A 41 2.00 9.84 8.45
CA GLY A 41 0.79 9.96 7.64
C GLY A 41 -0.24 8.85 7.81
N LEU A 42 0.10 7.71 8.45
CA LEU A 42 -0.78 6.56 8.52
C LEU A 42 -1.22 6.22 9.94
N PRO A 43 -2.42 5.59 10.10
CA PRO A 43 -2.82 5.01 11.37
C PRO A 43 -1.81 3.97 11.87
N THR A 44 -1.68 3.86 13.19
CA THR A 44 -0.83 2.83 13.81
C THR A 44 -1.50 1.47 13.72
N PRO A 45 -0.85 0.44 13.12
CA PRO A 45 -1.45 -0.89 12.98
C PRO A 45 -1.54 -1.60 14.32
N LYS A 46 -2.50 -2.51 14.45
CA LYS A 46 -2.68 -3.33 15.67
C LYS A 46 -1.69 -4.49 15.74
N GLY A 47 -1.23 -4.98 14.59
CA GLY A 47 -0.30 -6.09 14.44
C GLY A 47 0.47 -6.03 13.13
N ASN A 48 0.99 -7.18 12.67
CA ASN A 48 1.85 -7.33 11.50
C ASN A 48 1.20 -8.12 10.34
N LYS A 49 -0.11 -8.30 10.38
CA LYS A 49 -0.87 -9.07 9.40
C LYS A 49 -1.22 -8.22 8.19
N VAL A 50 -0.63 -8.56 7.05
CA VAL A 50 -0.80 -7.83 5.79
C VAL A 50 -1.66 -8.62 4.83
N VAL A 51 -2.67 -7.98 4.26
CA VAL A 51 -3.37 -8.51 3.09
C VAL A 51 -2.90 -7.75 1.86
N ILE A 52 -2.62 -8.50 0.80
CA ILE A 52 -2.14 -7.97 -0.47
C ILE A 52 -3.27 -8.02 -1.49
N GLN A 53 -3.54 -6.88 -2.12
CA GLN A 53 -4.45 -6.75 -3.26
C GLN A 53 -3.65 -6.46 -4.53
N THR A 54 -3.89 -7.25 -5.57
CA THR A 54 -3.14 -7.13 -6.84
C THR A 54 -4.04 -7.38 -8.06
N HIS A 55 -3.64 -6.84 -9.21
CA HIS A 55 -4.26 -7.13 -10.51
C HIS A 55 -3.73 -8.40 -11.17
N SER A 56 -2.62 -8.94 -10.70
CA SER A 56 -1.98 -10.09 -11.35
C SER A 56 -1.01 -10.81 -10.43
N GLY A 57 -0.74 -12.08 -10.70
CA GLY A 57 0.06 -12.96 -9.88
C GLY A 57 1.51 -12.52 -9.66
N GLY A 58 2.18 -11.98 -10.69
CA GLY A 58 3.58 -11.54 -10.58
C GLY A 58 3.82 -10.47 -9.51
N PRO A 59 3.15 -9.32 -9.57
CA PRO A 59 3.23 -8.30 -8.53
C PRO A 59 2.81 -8.84 -7.15
N GLY A 60 1.76 -9.66 -7.09
CA GLY A 60 1.30 -10.28 -5.84
C GLY A 60 2.36 -11.19 -5.21
N ALA A 61 2.99 -12.06 -6.00
CA ALA A 61 4.07 -12.94 -5.53
C ALA A 61 5.29 -12.15 -5.05
N ALA A 62 5.70 -11.10 -5.79
CA ALA A 62 6.80 -10.22 -5.39
C ALA A 62 6.52 -9.48 -4.07
N ALA A 63 5.27 -9.06 -3.86
CA ALA A 63 4.86 -8.42 -2.60
C ALA A 63 4.82 -9.42 -1.44
N ALA A 64 4.33 -10.64 -1.67
CA ALA A 64 4.30 -11.71 -0.67
C ALA A 64 5.72 -12.10 -0.22
N ASP A 65 6.64 -12.31 -1.17
CA ASP A 65 8.05 -12.57 -0.90
C ASP A 65 8.70 -11.43 -0.10
N SER A 66 8.42 -10.20 -0.49
CA SER A 66 8.93 -9.00 0.19
C SER A 66 8.42 -8.89 1.62
N CYS A 67 7.14 -9.17 1.87
CA CYS A 67 6.55 -9.21 3.21
C CYS A 67 7.21 -10.31 4.07
N GLY A 68 7.38 -11.51 3.53
CA GLY A 68 8.05 -12.63 4.20
C GLY A 68 9.49 -12.29 4.59
N LYS A 69 10.26 -11.69 3.70
CA LYS A 69 11.66 -11.26 3.94
C LYS A 69 11.81 -10.32 5.13
N VAL A 70 10.83 -9.49 5.42
CA VAL A 70 10.87 -8.54 6.54
C VAL A 70 10.08 -9.00 7.78
N GLY A 71 9.55 -10.23 7.76
CA GLY A 71 8.85 -10.84 8.90
C GLY A 71 7.44 -10.28 9.12
N LEU A 72 6.73 -9.94 8.04
CA LEU A 72 5.30 -9.66 8.04
C LEU A 72 4.52 -10.95 7.80
N GLU A 73 3.33 -11.05 8.35
CA GLU A 73 2.45 -12.21 8.20
C GLU A 73 1.42 -11.96 7.08
N LEU A 74 1.16 -13.00 6.29
CA LEU A 74 0.10 -13.03 5.29
C LEU A 74 -1.01 -13.98 5.77
N PRO A 75 -2.02 -13.48 6.51
CA PRO A 75 -3.06 -14.32 7.06
C PRO A 75 -3.99 -14.85 5.98
N ALA A 76 -4.61 -16.00 6.24
CA ALA A 76 -5.77 -16.44 5.47
C ALA A 76 -6.96 -15.51 5.76
N LEU A 77 -7.78 -15.25 4.75
CA LEU A 77 -9.00 -14.48 4.89
C LEU A 77 -10.12 -15.34 5.49
N SER A 78 -11.01 -14.72 6.26
CA SER A 78 -12.18 -15.38 6.81
C SER A 78 -13.17 -15.79 5.71
N LYS A 79 -13.97 -16.82 5.97
CA LYS A 79 -15.03 -17.26 5.06
C LYS A 79 -15.96 -16.12 4.67
N LYS A 80 -16.32 -15.27 5.62
CA LYS A 80 -17.15 -14.07 5.39
C LYS A 80 -16.54 -13.13 4.37
N THR A 81 -15.23 -12.87 4.45
CA THR A 81 -14.53 -11.99 3.49
C THR A 81 -14.40 -12.65 2.13
N LEU A 82 -14.13 -13.96 2.07
CA LEU A 82 -14.13 -14.73 0.81
C LEU A 82 -15.49 -14.65 0.09
N GLU A 83 -16.58 -14.82 0.84
CA GLU A 83 -17.94 -14.68 0.30
C GLU A 83 -18.22 -13.26 -0.25
N LYS A 84 -17.74 -12.22 0.45
CA LYS A 84 -17.85 -10.83 -0.05
C LYS A 84 -17.04 -10.58 -1.32
N LEU A 85 -15.86 -11.18 -1.45
CA LEU A 85 -14.98 -10.99 -2.61
C LEU A 85 -15.42 -11.77 -3.85
N THR A 86 -16.06 -12.91 -3.68
CA THR A 86 -16.47 -13.81 -4.77
C THR A 86 -17.20 -13.11 -5.93
N PRO A 87 -18.12 -12.16 -5.71
CA PRO A 87 -18.80 -11.47 -6.81
C PRO A 87 -17.88 -10.64 -7.71
N PHE A 88 -16.77 -10.12 -7.16
CA PHE A 88 -15.86 -9.21 -7.84
C PHE A 88 -14.74 -9.93 -8.58
N VAL A 89 -14.36 -11.12 -8.10
CA VAL A 89 -13.20 -11.86 -8.63
C VAL A 89 -13.65 -12.80 -9.76
N PRO A 90 -13.02 -12.73 -10.94
CA PRO A 90 -13.30 -13.67 -12.01
C PRO A 90 -12.76 -15.07 -11.66
N HIS A 91 -13.23 -16.09 -12.39
CA HIS A 91 -12.81 -17.49 -12.18
C HIS A 91 -11.30 -17.73 -12.39
N THR A 92 -10.60 -16.79 -13.06
CA THR A 92 -9.15 -16.83 -13.27
C THR A 92 -8.37 -16.19 -12.14
N GLY A 93 -9.05 -15.48 -11.23
CA GLY A 93 -8.43 -14.82 -10.09
C GLY A 93 -8.31 -15.73 -8.87
N SER A 94 -7.66 -15.22 -7.84
CA SER A 94 -7.50 -15.88 -6.54
C SER A 94 -8.00 -14.97 -5.43
N ILE A 95 -8.86 -15.50 -4.56
CA ILE A 95 -9.32 -14.83 -3.34
C ILE A 95 -8.50 -15.17 -2.09
N ASN A 96 -7.42 -15.96 -2.25
CA ASN A 96 -6.45 -16.17 -1.18
C ASN A 96 -5.56 -14.93 -1.03
N ASN A 97 -4.81 -14.85 0.07
CA ASN A 97 -3.83 -13.79 0.25
C ASN A 97 -2.47 -14.19 -0.35
N PRO A 98 -1.98 -13.54 -1.41
CA PRO A 98 -2.49 -12.33 -2.10
C PRO A 98 -3.83 -12.53 -2.81
N VAL A 99 -4.70 -11.50 -2.74
CA VAL A 99 -5.93 -11.44 -3.52
C VAL A 99 -5.59 -10.96 -4.92
N ASP A 100 -5.54 -11.92 -5.87
CA ASP A 100 -5.25 -11.64 -7.27
C ASP A 100 -6.54 -11.54 -8.07
N LEU A 101 -6.83 -10.36 -8.56
CA LEU A 101 -8.10 -10.04 -9.21
C LEU A 101 -8.09 -10.31 -10.71
N THR A 102 -6.95 -10.61 -11.31
CA THR A 102 -6.75 -10.91 -12.75
C THR A 102 -7.76 -10.18 -13.65
N TYR A 103 -7.81 -8.85 -13.62
CA TYR A 103 -8.81 -8.01 -14.28
C TYR A 103 -10.24 -8.22 -13.73
N THR A 104 -10.60 -7.44 -12.71
CA THR A 104 -11.95 -7.39 -12.14
C THR A 104 -13.03 -7.24 -13.20
N LYS A 105 -14.23 -7.79 -12.93
CA LYS A 105 -15.41 -7.62 -13.80
C LYS A 105 -15.74 -6.14 -14.02
N ASN A 106 -15.63 -5.34 -12.97
CA ASN A 106 -15.67 -3.87 -13.02
C ASN A 106 -14.38 -3.32 -12.42
N PRO A 107 -13.51 -2.66 -13.22
CA PRO A 107 -12.23 -2.13 -12.75
C PRO A 107 -12.31 -1.12 -11.62
N LEU A 108 -13.44 -0.45 -11.46
CA LEU A 108 -13.63 0.54 -10.40
C LEU A 108 -13.76 -0.11 -9.01
N ASP A 109 -14.26 -1.36 -8.95
CA ASP A 109 -14.38 -2.12 -7.71
C ASP A 109 -13.01 -2.37 -7.05
N TYR A 110 -11.93 -2.37 -7.88
CA TYR A 110 -10.55 -2.46 -7.41
C TYR A 110 -10.16 -1.35 -6.44
N PHE A 111 -10.72 -0.16 -6.63
CA PHE A 111 -10.41 1.04 -5.85
C PHE A 111 -11.51 1.40 -4.84
N SER A 112 -12.60 0.64 -4.79
CA SER A 112 -13.76 0.93 -3.94
C SER A 112 -14.14 -0.25 -3.04
N ASP A 113 -14.91 -1.22 -3.53
CA ASP A 113 -15.56 -2.23 -2.70
C ASP A 113 -14.61 -3.34 -2.26
N ILE A 114 -13.63 -3.69 -3.09
CA ILE A 114 -12.64 -4.72 -2.75
C ILE A 114 -11.74 -4.29 -1.59
N PRO A 115 -11.06 -3.12 -1.61
CA PRO A 115 -10.25 -2.70 -0.49
C PRO A 115 -11.06 -2.48 0.80
N LYS A 116 -12.33 -2.04 0.70
CA LYS A 116 -13.24 -1.98 1.86
C LYS A 116 -13.45 -3.36 2.47
N ALA A 117 -13.80 -4.36 1.65
CA ALA A 117 -14.00 -5.73 2.13
C ALA A 117 -12.74 -6.30 2.81
N LEU A 118 -11.54 -5.98 2.30
CA LEU A 118 -10.28 -6.41 2.87
C LEU A 118 -9.93 -5.66 4.17
N LEU A 119 -10.27 -4.38 4.28
CA LEU A 119 -10.07 -3.60 5.51
C LEU A 119 -11.09 -3.93 6.60
N GLU A 120 -12.28 -4.41 6.23
CA GLU A 120 -13.27 -4.94 7.18
C GLU A 120 -12.88 -6.30 7.77
N GLU A 121 -11.93 -7.01 7.16
CA GLU A 121 -11.45 -8.29 7.66
C GLU A 121 -10.76 -8.13 9.03
N ASN A 122 -11.26 -8.85 10.04
CA ASN A 122 -10.71 -8.77 11.40
C ASN A 122 -9.28 -9.27 11.51
N ASN A 123 -8.91 -10.21 10.63
CA ASN A 123 -7.56 -10.79 10.60
C ASN A 123 -6.60 -10.00 9.68
N THR A 124 -6.92 -8.75 9.39
CA THR A 124 -6.08 -7.82 8.61
C THR A 124 -5.72 -6.62 9.47
N ASP A 125 -4.44 -6.31 9.59
CA ASP A 125 -3.94 -5.10 10.25
C ASP A 125 -3.55 -4.01 9.24
N ILE A 126 -3.14 -4.41 8.04
CA ILE A 126 -2.57 -3.53 7.01
C ILE A 126 -2.99 -4.03 5.63
N LEU A 127 -3.33 -3.10 4.73
CA LEU A 127 -3.58 -3.39 3.32
C LEU A 127 -2.42 -2.90 2.45
N LEU A 128 -1.82 -3.80 1.67
CA LEU A 128 -0.81 -3.50 0.66
C LEU A 128 -1.42 -3.66 -0.73
N MET A 129 -1.43 -2.58 -1.53
CA MET A 129 -2.07 -2.58 -2.84
C MET A 129 -1.07 -2.39 -3.97
N TYR A 130 -1.18 -3.21 -5.02
CA TYR A 130 -0.56 -2.91 -6.31
C TYR A 130 -1.39 -1.86 -7.04
N LEU A 131 -0.84 -0.66 -7.21
CA LEU A 131 -1.57 0.48 -7.77
C LEU A 131 -1.23 0.67 -9.25
N LEU A 132 -2.22 0.37 -10.07
CA LEU A 132 -2.19 0.53 -11.51
C LEU A 132 -3.60 0.87 -12.00
N MET A 133 -3.74 1.94 -12.80
CA MET A 133 -4.98 2.23 -13.51
C MET A 133 -4.84 1.83 -14.99
N PRO A 134 -5.37 0.66 -15.40
CA PRO A 134 -5.15 0.14 -16.76
C PRO A 134 -6.11 0.76 -17.79
N LEU A 135 -6.08 2.08 -17.99
CA LEU A 135 -7.03 2.79 -18.86
C LEU A 135 -7.09 2.25 -20.29
N HIS A 136 -5.92 1.85 -20.85
CA HIS A 136 -5.87 1.36 -22.23
C HIS A 136 -6.45 -0.04 -22.44
N THR A 137 -6.63 -0.80 -21.36
CA THR A 137 -7.15 -2.18 -21.42
C THR A 137 -8.61 -2.28 -20.96
N VAL A 138 -9.20 -1.16 -20.50
CA VAL A 138 -10.51 -1.18 -19.84
C VAL A 138 -11.53 -0.42 -20.65
N LYS A 139 -12.71 -1.00 -20.79
CA LYS A 139 -13.89 -0.38 -21.43
C LYS A 139 -14.34 0.96 -20.79
N PHE A 140 -13.70 1.37 -19.72
CA PHE A 140 -13.94 2.61 -18.98
C PHE A 140 -13.06 3.80 -19.40
N SER A 141 -12.23 3.65 -20.42
CA SER A 141 -11.55 4.83 -20.95
C SER A 141 -12.61 5.81 -21.47
N PRO A 142 -12.47 7.11 -21.19
CA PRO A 142 -13.41 8.12 -21.66
C PRO A 142 -13.68 8.03 -23.17
N GLU A 143 -12.69 7.63 -23.96
CA GLU A 143 -12.84 7.38 -25.40
C GLU A 143 -13.84 6.30 -25.73
N HIS A 144 -13.87 5.18 -24.96
CA HIS A 144 -14.86 4.13 -25.09
C HIS A 144 -16.26 4.58 -24.67
N MET A 145 -16.34 5.57 -23.79
CA MET A 145 -17.60 6.21 -23.38
C MET A 145 -18.09 7.27 -24.37
N GLY A 146 -17.35 7.52 -25.45
CA GLY A 146 -17.74 8.43 -26.52
C GLY A 146 -17.19 9.86 -26.41
N PHE A 147 -16.41 10.16 -25.38
CA PHE A 147 -15.74 11.47 -25.25
C PHE A 147 -14.63 11.66 -26.29
N ARG A 148 -14.32 12.88 -26.67
CA ARG A 148 -13.29 13.24 -27.66
C ARG A 148 -12.53 14.52 -27.25
N GLY A 149 -11.28 14.61 -27.71
CA GLY A 149 -10.44 15.80 -27.50
C GLY A 149 -10.25 16.14 -26.03
N ASP A 150 -10.43 17.41 -25.68
CA ASP A 150 -10.23 17.92 -24.30
C ASP A 150 -11.16 17.26 -23.28
N GLN A 151 -12.32 16.80 -23.70
CA GLN A 151 -13.25 16.07 -22.83
C GLN A 151 -12.64 14.77 -22.31
N VAL A 152 -11.80 14.08 -23.10
CA VAL A 152 -11.10 12.86 -22.66
C VAL A 152 -10.16 13.19 -21.51
N ILE A 153 -9.43 14.29 -21.60
CA ILE A 153 -8.49 14.73 -20.56
C ILE A 153 -9.24 15.06 -19.28
N GLU A 154 -10.32 15.81 -19.39
CA GLU A 154 -11.17 16.19 -18.25
C GLU A 154 -11.76 14.98 -17.56
N GLN A 155 -12.40 14.07 -18.32
CA GLN A 155 -13.02 12.87 -17.76
C GLN A 155 -11.99 11.89 -17.16
N THR A 156 -10.82 11.77 -17.79
CA THR A 156 -9.72 10.96 -17.24
C THR A 156 -9.22 11.54 -15.92
N THR A 157 -9.04 12.85 -15.85
CA THR A 157 -8.59 13.54 -14.64
C THR A 157 -9.62 13.40 -13.52
N GLN A 158 -10.90 13.56 -13.83
CA GLN A 158 -12.00 13.38 -12.88
C GLN A 158 -12.07 11.94 -12.36
N LEU A 159 -11.93 10.95 -13.24
CA LEU A 159 -11.89 9.55 -12.87
C LEU A 159 -10.74 9.26 -11.91
N PHE A 160 -9.53 9.70 -12.22
CA PHE A 160 -8.35 9.51 -11.35
C PHE A 160 -8.53 10.17 -10.00
N SER A 161 -9.05 11.41 -9.98
CA SER A 161 -9.34 12.14 -8.76
C SER A 161 -10.32 11.37 -7.87
N THR A 162 -11.44 10.90 -8.44
CA THR A 162 -12.47 10.16 -7.72
C THR A 162 -11.95 8.82 -7.17
N GLN A 163 -11.19 8.06 -7.97
CA GLN A 163 -10.65 6.78 -7.51
C GLN A 163 -9.53 6.97 -6.46
N ALA A 164 -8.70 8.00 -6.61
CA ALA A 164 -7.70 8.34 -5.61
C ALA A 164 -8.32 8.76 -4.28
N GLU A 165 -9.40 9.53 -4.31
CA GLU A 165 -10.17 9.91 -3.12
C GLU A 165 -10.76 8.69 -2.42
N SER A 166 -11.36 7.76 -3.18
CA SER A 166 -11.91 6.50 -2.64
C SER A 166 -10.87 5.68 -1.87
N ILE A 167 -9.62 5.71 -2.29
CA ILE A 167 -8.51 5.02 -1.60
C ILE A 167 -8.01 5.85 -0.41
N ALA A 168 -7.87 7.16 -0.57
CA ALA A 168 -7.25 8.02 0.43
C ALA A 168 -8.05 8.11 1.74
N CYS A 169 -9.37 7.99 1.70
CA CYS A 169 -10.21 8.03 2.89
C CYS A 169 -10.21 6.71 3.69
N LEU A 170 -9.77 5.59 3.10
CA LEU A 170 -9.87 4.26 3.73
C LEU A 170 -9.04 4.12 5.01
N PRO A 171 -7.77 4.57 5.07
CA PRO A 171 -6.97 4.43 6.29
C PRO A 171 -7.62 5.07 7.52
N GLU A 172 -8.18 6.25 7.37
CA GLU A 172 -8.86 6.95 8.46
C GLU A 172 -10.20 6.27 8.82
N THR A 173 -10.99 5.90 7.80
CA THR A 173 -12.30 5.24 7.98
C THR A 173 -12.19 3.93 8.76
N TYR A 174 -11.17 3.10 8.46
CA TYR A 174 -11.02 1.78 9.07
C TYR A 174 -9.99 1.74 10.21
N GLY A 175 -9.25 2.82 10.43
CA GLY A 175 -8.16 2.87 11.42
C GLY A 175 -7.03 1.88 11.09
N LYS A 176 -6.84 1.53 9.82
CA LYS A 176 -5.84 0.57 9.34
C LYS A 176 -4.99 1.19 8.24
N PRO A 177 -3.66 1.03 8.28
CA PRO A 177 -2.79 1.52 7.22
C PRO A 177 -3.10 0.90 5.86
N LEU A 178 -3.05 1.75 4.81
CA LEU A 178 -3.06 1.35 3.42
C LEU A 178 -1.80 1.91 2.75
N ILE A 179 -1.05 1.05 2.10
CA ILE A 179 0.20 1.40 1.43
C ILE A 179 0.15 0.83 0.01
N GLY A 180 0.61 1.63 -0.95
CA GLY A 180 0.67 1.25 -2.34
C GLY A 180 2.08 0.89 -2.80
N TYR A 181 2.17 0.09 -3.85
CA TYR A 181 3.35 -0.04 -4.68
C TYR A 181 2.94 -0.09 -6.16
N THR A 182 3.86 0.32 -7.02
CA THR A 182 3.67 0.27 -8.47
C THR A 182 5.00 -0.01 -9.16
N PHE A 183 4.96 -0.70 -10.30
CA PHE A 183 6.10 -0.84 -11.20
C PHE A 183 6.12 0.24 -12.28
N ARG A 184 5.11 1.10 -12.26
CA ARG A 184 5.06 2.31 -13.10
C ARG A 184 5.83 3.44 -12.45
N GLY A 185 6.10 4.49 -13.22
CA GLY A 185 6.70 5.70 -12.68
C GLY A 185 5.77 6.41 -11.69
N LEU A 186 6.34 6.98 -10.62
CA LEU A 186 5.58 7.75 -9.64
C LEU A 186 5.02 9.06 -10.22
N GLU A 187 5.50 9.46 -11.41
CA GLU A 187 5.03 10.61 -12.18
C GLU A 187 3.72 10.34 -12.94
N GLU A 188 3.27 9.09 -13.07
CA GLU A 188 1.99 8.79 -13.71
C GLU A 188 0.84 9.54 -13.03
N GLN A 189 -0.09 10.05 -13.83
CA GLN A 189 -1.15 10.96 -13.36
C GLN A 189 -1.96 10.36 -12.21
N PHE A 190 -2.38 9.11 -12.30
CA PHE A 190 -3.14 8.45 -11.23
C PHE A 190 -2.33 8.31 -9.94
N ILE A 191 -1.05 7.91 -10.04
CA ILE A 191 -0.16 7.79 -8.89
C ILE A 191 0.04 9.15 -8.23
N ARG A 192 0.24 10.21 -9.02
CA ARG A 192 0.36 11.59 -8.50
C ARG A 192 -0.90 12.03 -7.74
N GLU A 193 -2.10 11.65 -8.20
CA GLU A 193 -3.34 11.96 -7.47
C GLU A 193 -3.41 11.26 -6.11
N LEU A 194 -2.92 10.02 -6.00
CA LEU A 194 -2.79 9.31 -4.73
C LEU A 194 -1.77 9.98 -3.79
N LEU A 195 -0.58 10.32 -4.33
CA LEU A 195 0.49 11.00 -3.58
C LEU A 195 0.04 12.35 -3.02
N LYS A 196 -0.67 13.17 -3.81
CA LYS A 196 -1.24 14.46 -3.39
C LYS A 196 -2.22 14.31 -2.21
N ARG A 197 -2.88 13.17 -2.10
CA ARG A 197 -3.84 12.85 -1.02
C ARG A 197 -3.20 12.13 0.17
N GLY A 198 -1.86 12.05 0.19
CA GLY A 198 -1.13 11.45 1.29
C GLY A 198 -1.09 9.91 1.29
N VAL A 199 -1.54 9.24 0.23
CA VAL A 199 -1.41 7.78 0.11
C VAL A 199 0.05 7.44 -0.21
N PRO A 200 0.78 6.72 0.65
CA PRO A 200 2.14 6.32 0.38
C PRO A 200 2.17 5.28 -0.75
N VAL A 201 2.87 5.61 -1.84
CA VAL A 201 3.08 4.71 -2.98
C VAL A 201 4.58 4.61 -3.25
N PHE A 202 5.11 3.40 -3.29
CA PHE A 202 6.52 3.13 -3.53
C PHE A 202 6.75 2.46 -4.88
N SER A 203 7.97 2.58 -5.40
CA SER A 203 8.34 2.06 -6.73
C SER A 203 8.56 0.55 -6.78
N ASP A 204 8.58 -0.11 -5.60
CA ASP A 204 8.69 -1.56 -5.53
C ASP A 204 8.10 -2.13 -4.21
N PRO A 205 7.73 -3.42 -4.19
CA PRO A 205 7.10 -4.04 -3.03
C PRO A 205 8.05 -4.20 -1.82
N LEU A 206 9.37 -4.29 -2.02
CA LEU A 206 10.30 -4.43 -0.89
C LEU A 206 10.43 -3.11 -0.11
N ARG A 207 10.43 -1.96 -0.80
CA ARG A 207 10.37 -0.65 -0.13
C ARG A 207 9.08 -0.52 0.69
N SER A 208 7.93 -0.90 0.09
CA SER A 208 6.65 -0.90 0.79
C SER A 208 6.67 -1.80 2.02
N ALA A 209 7.17 -3.03 1.88
CA ALA A 209 7.26 -3.98 2.99
C ALA A 209 8.19 -3.49 4.12
N ARG A 210 9.32 -2.85 3.80
CA ARG A 210 10.21 -2.22 4.80
C ARG A 210 9.55 -1.07 5.53
N ALA A 211 8.82 -0.20 4.82
CA ALA A 211 8.06 0.90 5.40
C ALA A 211 6.95 0.37 6.34
N ILE A 212 6.20 -0.65 5.90
CA ILE A 212 5.23 -1.36 6.75
C ILE A 212 5.90 -1.92 8.00
N ARG A 213 7.05 -2.58 7.85
CA ARG A 213 7.78 -3.15 9.00
C ARG A 213 8.24 -2.09 9.99
N ALA A 214 8.66 -0.92 9.51
CA ALA A 214 9.01 0.22 10.37
C ALA A 214 7.79 0.69 11.18
N LEU A 215 6.63 0.81 10.53
CA LEU A 215 5.37 1.20 11.17
C LEU A 215 4.93 0.19 12.24
N VAL A 216 5.01 -1.12 11.95
CA VAL A 216 4.73 -2.21 12.91
C VAL A 216 5.71 -2.16 14.09
N LYS A 217 7.01 -2.02 13.84
CA LYS A 217 8.01 -1.90 14.91
C LYS A 217 7.74 -0.69 15.82
N TYR A 218 7.31 0.42 15.25
CA TYR A 218 6.94 1.60 16.02
C TYR A 218 5.70 1.34 16.90
N ALA A 219 4.67 0.72 16.34
CA ALA A 219 3.47 0.32 17.08
C ALA A 219 3.80 -0.60 18.26
N ASP A 220 4.64 -1.61 18.05
CA ASP A 220 5.05 -2.57 19.09
C ASP A 220 5.88 -1.91 20.19
N ARG A 221 6.72 -0.94 19.86
CA ARG A 221 7.51 -0.20 20.84
C ARG A 221 6.64 0.71 21.71
N ARG A 222 5.67 1.40 21.11
CA ARG A 222 4.72 2.24 21.86
C ARG A 222 3.87 1.47 22.86
N LYS A 223 3.57 0.20 22.60
CA LYS A 223 2.82 -0.65 23.56
C LYS A 223 3.64 -1.02 24.80
N LYS A 224 4.97 -0.90 24.73
CA LYS A 224 5.90 -1.27 25.82
C LYS A 224 6.34 -0.08 26.68
N LEU A 225 6.04 1.12 26.23
CA LEU A 225 6.22 2.38 26.97
C LEU A 225 4.95 2.75 27.74
#